data_dde018cf877b69d2cb5be700ae8c7ca4
#
_entry.id   dde018cf877b69d2cb5be700ae8c7ca4
#
_cell.length_a   1.000
_cell.length_b   1.000
_cell.length_c   1.000
_cell.angle_alpha   90.00
_cell.angle_beta   90.00
_cell.angle_gamma   90.00
#
_symmetry.space_group_name_H-M   'P 1'
#
loop_
_entity.id
_entity.type
_entity.pdbx_description
1 polymer ?
#
loop_
_entity_poly.entity_id
_entity_poly.type
_entity_poly.pdbx_seq_one_letter_code
_entity_poly.pdbx_strand_id
1 'polypeptide(L)'
;MNIIAVDIGNTNIDIGLFLEDKEQFVKSIPGGSRAKLTNCLKSAWEKIPVIESSIEDKRNGVIVVSSVKPAWTKVVREIAETNFDEEIHIIGKDIPLPIQLWVDEPDKVGTDRVVSAAAAYEVAEDAVVVADFGTAVTIDLVDQNGVFLGGVICPGFEISAKALRDYTAQLPNIKITKPKAPYGKNTADAINCGLYYSIVGALQEVIRRYAEEFGKWPQTVITGSAAKVIVGDCEFIDNYVPNLVIKGIVLAYKKYLEEKME
;
A
#
# COMPACT_ATOMS: atom_id res chain seq x y z
N MET A 1 -15.87 15.03 1.91
CA MET A 1 -14.54 15.53 1.52
C MET A 1 -14.14 14.90 0.19
N ASN A 2 -13.42 15.65 -0.68
CA ASN A 2 -12.98 15.15 -1.99
C ASN A 2 -11.47 15.06 -2.02
N ILE A 3 -10.94 13.86 -2.25
CA ILE A 3 -9.49 13.57 -2.18
C ILE A 3 -9.05 12.79 -3.40
N ILE A 4 -7.93 13.19 -4.00
CA ILE A 4 -7.10 12.34 -4.84
C ILE A 4 -5.95 11.82 -3.96
N ALA A 5 -6.01 10.56 -3.58
CA ALA A 5 -4.96 9.86 -2.85
C ALA A 5 -3.97 9.26 -3.85
N VAL A 6 -2.68 9.54 -3.68
CA VAL A 6 -1.62 9.06 -4.57
C VAL A 6 -0.58 8.30 -3.74
N ASP A 7 -0.42 7.02 -4.01
CA ASP A 7 0.69 6.22 -3.49
C ASP A 7 1.78 6.04 -4.55
N ILE A 8 2.98 6.52 -4.24
CA ILE A 8 4.13 6.44 -5.15
C ILE A 8 5.07 5.35 -4.66
N GLY A 9 4.81 4.13 -5.12
CA GLY A 9 5.65 2.96 -4.86
C GLY A 9 6.88 2.85 -5.77
N ASN A 10 7.66 1.80 -5.59
CA ASN A 10 8.86 1.54 -6.39
C ASN A 10 8.57 1.17 -7.84
N THR A 11 7.51 0.43 -8.09
CA THR A 11 7.17 -0.08 -9.44
C THR A 11 5.96 0.63 -10.03
N ASN A 12 4.94 0.88 -9.22
CA ASN A 12 3.68 1.48 -9.64
C ASN A 12 3.39 2.77 -8.88
N ILE A 13 2.48 3.55 -9.44
CA ILE A 13 1.84 4.69 -8.79
C ILE A 13 0.35 4.38 -8.77
N ASP A 14 -0.21 4.29 -7.57
CA ASP A 14 -1.64 4.04 -7.38
C ASP A 14 -2.35 5.36 -7.10
N ILE A 15 -3.48 5.58 -7.79
CA ILE A 15 -4.28 6.80 -7.69
C ILE A 15 -5.70 6.43 -7.33
N GLY A 16 -6.15 6.88 -6.16
CA GLY A 16 -7.53 6.75 -5.69
C GLY A 16 -8.27 8.09 -5.75
N LEU A 17 -9.49 8.09 -6.27
CA LEU A 17 -10.41 9.22 -6.17
C LEU A 17 -11.49 8.91 -5.16
N PHE A 18 -11.68 9.82 -4.20
CA PHE A 18 -12.77 9.81 -3.23
C PHE A 18 -13.59 11.08 -3.38
N LEU A 19 -14.91 10.94 -3.50
CA LEU A 19 -15.86 12.05 -3.52
C LEU A 19 -16.84 11.84 -2.37
N GLU A 20 -17.00 12.86 -1.52
CA GLU A 20 -17.84 12.79 -0.32
C GLU A 20 -17.53 11.54 0.52
N ASP A 21 -16.22 11.27 0.71
CA ASP A 21 -15.68 10.11 1.44
C ASP A 21 -15.93 8.74 0.82
N LYS A 22 -16.49 8.67 -0.39
CA LYS A 22 -16.75 7.42 -1.10
C LYS A 22 -15.71 7.17 -2.19
N GLU A 23 -15.09 5.99 -2.16
CA GLU A 23 -14.17 5.54 -3.21
C GLU A 23 -14.91 5.46 -4.55
N GLN A 24 -14.43 6.21 -5.53
CA GLN A 24 -14.96 6.19 -6.91
C GLN A 24 -14.19 5.20 -7.77
N PHE A 25 -12.87 5.21 -7.66
CA PHE A 25 -11.97 4.25 -8.30
C PHE A 25 -10.59 4.28 -7.65
N VAL A 26 -9.86 3.18 -7.84
CA VAL A 26 -8.40 3.15 -7.68
C VAL A 26 -7.79 2.62 -8.98
N LYS A 27 -6.76 3.28 -9.49
CA LYS A 27 -6.02 2.91 -10.71
C LYS A 27 -4.55 2.80 -10.42
N SER A 28 -3.94 1.69 -10.84
CA SER A 28 -2.50 1.47 -10.80
C SER A 28 -1.87 1.83 -12.14
N ILE A 29 -0.83 2.66 -12.10
CA ILE A 29 -0.08 3.10 -13.27
C ILE A 29 1.36 2.63 -13.12
N PRO A 30 1.92 1.94 -14.14
CA PRO A 30 3.34 1.59 -14.11
C PRO A 30 4.21 2.83 -13.95
N GLY A 31 5.16 2.77 -13.03
CA GLY A 31 6.16 3.81 -12.83
C GLY A 31 6.92 4.08 -14.14
N GLY A 32 7.32 5.34 -14.36
CA GLY A 32 8.05 5.75 -15.57
C GLY A 32 7.18 6.36 -16.68
N SER A 33 5.86 6.40 -16.58
CA SER A 33 4.98 7.00 -17.58
C SER A 33 4.34 8.29 -17.12
N ARG A 34 5.06 9.44 -17.27
CA ARG A 34 4.51 10.78 -16.95
C ARG A 34 3.19 11.06 -17.67
N ALA A 35 3.08 10.69 -18.95
CA ALA A 35 1.87 10.93 -19.74
C ALA A 35 0.64 10.20 -19.17
N LYS A 36 0.78 8.91 -18.81
CA LYS A 36 -0.32 8.15 -18.19
C LYS A 36 -0.70 8.72 -16.84
N LEU A 37 0.29 9.10 -16.03
CA LEU A 37 0.08 9.74 -14.73
C LEU A 37 -0.69 11.06 -14.87
N THR A 38 -0.25 11.95 -15.77
CA THR A 38 -0.91 13.22 -16.04
C THR A 38 -2.37 13.01 -16.48
N ASN A 39 -2.62 12.10 -17.42
CA ASN A 39 -3.97 11.83 -17.89
C ASN A 39 -4.88 11.26 -16.79
N CYS A 40 -4.33 10.39 -15.92
CA CYS A 40 -5.11 9.84 -14.82
C CYS A 40 -5.45 10.91 -13.77
N LEU A 41 -4.48 11.75 -13.40
CA LEU A 41 -4.71 12.86 -12.45
C LEU A 41 -5.70 13.88 -13.01
N LYS A 42 -5.59 14.26 -14.31
CA LYS A 42 -6.58 15.13 -14.97
C LYS A 42 -7.98 14.54 -14.92
N SER A 43 -8.12 13.28 -15.32
CA SER A 43 -9.41 12.59 -15.29
C SER A 43 -10.00 12.44 -13.88
N ALA A 44 -9.17 12.36 -12.86
CA ALA A 44 -9.61 12.37 -11.47
C ALA A 44 -10.03 13.78 -11.03
N TRP A 45 -9.20 14.79 -11.33
CA TRP A 45 -9.44 16.18 -10.98
C TRP A 45 -10.74 16.74 -11.60
N GLU A 46 -11.00 16.43 -12.87
CA GLU A 46 -12.22 16.84 -13.59
C GLU A 46 -13.53 16.34 -12.95
N LYS A 47 -13.46 15.26 -12.15
CA LYS A 47 -14.63 14.72 -11.44
C LYS A 47 -14.89 15.39 -10.09
N ILE A 48 -13.94 16.14 -9.56
CA ILE A 48 -14.11 16.87 -8.31
C ILE A 48 -15.07 18.05 -8.58
N PRO A 49 -16.09 18.27 -7.73
CA PRO A 49 -17.05 19.38 -7.91
C PRO A 49 -16.35 20.73 -7.89
N VAL A 50 -16.82 21.63 -8.75
CA VAL A 50 -16.45 23.06 -8.74
C VAL A 50 -17.14 23.74 -7.58
N ILE A 51 -16.45 24.69 -6.94
CA ILE A 51 -17.00 25.51 -5.86
C ILE A 51 -17.96 26.54 -6.51
N GLU A 52 -19.26 26.49 -6.20
CA GLU A 52 -20.28 27.33 -6.83
C GLU A 52 -20.02 28.84 -6.74
N SER A 53 -19.30 29.29 -5.71
CA SER A 53 -18.93 30.71 -5.52
C SER A 53 -17.61 31.12 -6.15
N SER A 54 -16.91 30.19 -6.83
CA SER A 54 -15.59 30.47 -7.42
C SER A 54 -15.73 31.16 -8.77
N ILE A 55 -15.04 32.30 -8.94
CA ILE A 55 -14.94 33.03 -10.22
C ILE A 55 -13.97 32.31 -11.19
N GLU A 56 -13.07 31.46 -10.67
CA GLU A 56 -11.98 30.79 -11.41
C GLU A 56 -12.20 29.28 -11.57
N ASP A 57 -13.44 28.79 -11.45
CA ASP A 57 -13.78 27.35 -11.50
C ASP A 57 -12.94 26.47 -10.56
N LYS A 58 -12.54 27.00 -9.40
CA LYS A 58 -11.82 26.23 -8.38
C LYS A 58 -12.62 25.02 -7.93
N ARG A 59 -11.91 23.88 -7.79
CA ARG A 59 -12.54 22.63 -7.35
C ARG A 59 -12.35 22.42 -5.86
N ASN A 60 -13.36 21.81 -5.24
CA ASN A 60 -13.36 21.52 -3.80
C ASN A 60 -12.69 20.15 -3.54
N GLY A 61 -11.38 20.07 -3.74
CA GLY A 61 -10.63 18.85 -3.55
C GLY A 61 -9.18 19.08 -3.19
N VAL A 62 -8.51 18.02 -2.77
CA VAL A 62 -7.08 18.01 -2.40
C VAL A 62 -6.35 16.81 -2.98
N ILE A 63 -5.04 16.95 -3.18
CA ILE A 63 -4.15 15.87 -3.61
C ILE A 63 -3.24 15.50 -2.46
N VAL A 64 -3.38 14.28 -1.94
CA VAL A 64 -2.60 13.77 -0.82
C VAL A 64 -1.70 12.64 -1.29
N VAL A 65 -0.42 12.69 -0.92
CA VAL A 65 0.63 11.82 -1.45
C VAL A 65 1.33 11.06 -0.34
N SER A 66 1.38 9.73 -0.45
CA SER A 66 2.37 8.87 0.17
C SER A 66 3.45 8.53 -0.84
N SER A 67 4.73 8.57 -0.48
CA SER A 67 5.79 8.31 -1.44
C SER A 67 7.06 7.76 -0.83
N VAL A 68 7.56 6.69 -1.44
CA VAL A 68 8.92 6.17 -1.22
C VAL A 68 9.90 6.54 -2.34
N LYS A 69 9.48 7.40 -3.30
CA LYS A 69 10.27 7.73 -4.49
C LYS A 69 10.27 9.24 -4.80
N PRO A 70 11.16 10.02 -4.19
CA PRO A 70 11.18 11.50 -4.26
C PRO A 70 11.15 12.08 -5.68
N ALA A 71 11.80 11.42 -6.64
CA ALA A 71 11.81 11.87 -8.04
C ALA A 71 10.39 11.91 -8.65
N TRP A 72 9.53 10.93 -8.32
CA TRP A 72 8.16 10.89 -8.80
C TRP A 72 7.23 11.80 -8.01
N THR A 73 7.51 12.03 -6.72
CA THR A 73 6.82 13.06 -5.93
C THR A 73 6.95 14.43 -6.58
N LYS A 74 8.17 14.75 -7.07
CA LYS A 74 8.40 16.01 -7.82
C LYS A 74 7.56 16.06 -9.10
N VAL A 75 7.45 14.96 -9.84
CA VAL A 75 6.62 14.89 -11.06
C VAL A 75 5.14 15.11 -10.74
N VAL A 76 4.60 14.49 -9.67
CA VAL A 76 3.20 14.70 -9.25
C VAL A 76 2.97 16.16 -8.87
N ARG A 77 3.90 16.78 -8.12
CA ARG A 77 3.83 18.20 -7.76
C ARG A 77 3.77 19.09 -9.00
N GLU A 78 4.70 18.92 -9.94
CA GLU A 78 4.72 19.68 -11.20
C GLU A 78 3.41 19.53 -12.01
N ILE A 79 2.82 18.33 -12.01
CA ILE A 79 1.53 18.10 -12.68
C ILE A 79 0.42 18.86 -11.97
N ALA A 80 0.36 18.81 -10.65
CA ALA A 80 -0.67 19.49 -9.85
C ALA A 80 -0.60 21.03 -10.05
N GLU A 81 0.58 21.60 -9.87
CA GLU A 81 0.82 23.03 -10.05
C GLU A 81 0.51 23.51 -11.49
N THR A 82 0.99 22.77 -12.51
CA THR A 82 0.85 23.22 -13.91
C THR A 82 -0.56 23.03 -14.48
N ASN A 83 -1.29 22.01 -14.05
CA ASN A 83 -2.58 21.66 -14.69
C ASN A 83 -3.80 21.98 -13.84
N PHE A 84 -3.62 22.18 -12.54
CA PHE A 84 -4.75 22.37 -11.61
C PHE A 84 -4.62 23.64 -10.78
N ASP A 85 -3.44 24.29 -10.78
CA ASP A 85 -3.08 25.39 -9.89
C ASP A 85 -3.24 25.00 -8.41
N GLU A 86 -2.82 23.76 -8.07
CA GLU A 86 -3.00 23.18 -6.74
C GLU A 86 -1.68 22.67 -6.17
N GLU A 87 -1.56 22.75 -4.85
CA GLU A 87 -0.47 22.14 -4.11
C GLU A 87 -0.79 20.69 -3.75
N ILE A 88 0.26 19.87 -3.56
CA ILE A 88 0.12 18.52 -3.03
C ILE A 88 0.49 18.50 -1.55
N HIS A 89 -0.20 17.67 -0.78
CA HIS A 89 0.11 17.42 0.63
C HIS A 89 0.81 16.07 0.80
N ILE A 90 2.00 16.07 1.38
CA ILE A 90 2.83 14.86 1.52
C ILE A 90 2.74 14.35 2.96
N ILE A 91 2.36 13.08 3.12
CA ILE A 91 2.32 12.41 4.43
C ILE A 91 3.75 12.23 4.97
N GLY A 92 3.92 12.50 6.26
CA GLY A 92 5.22 12.50 6.93
C GLY A 92 6.00 13.80 6.74
N LYS A 93 5.46 14.78 5.97
CA LYS A 93 6.06 16.10 5.78
C LYS A 93 5.07 17.23 6.05
N ASP A 94 4.03 17.33 5.24
CA ASP A 94 3.00 18.37 5.33
C ASP A 94 1.82 17.90 6.18
N ILE A 95 1.63 16.59 6.25
CA ILE A 95 0.63 15.89 7.07
C ILE A 95 1.37 14.95 8.01
N PRO A 96 1.06 14.94 9.32
CA PRO A 96 1.63 13.98 10.27
C PRO A 96 1.37 12.54 9.88
N LEU A 97 2.17 11.60 10.39
CA LEU A 97 1.87 10.18 10.30
C LEU A 97 0.62 9.87 11.14
N PRO A 98 -0.30 9.02 10.63
CA PRO A 98 -1.61 8.80 11.26
C PRO A 98 -1.57 7.93 12.53
N ILE A 99 -0.42 7.37 12.88
CA ILE A 99 -0.18 6.58 14.09
C ILE A 99 1.24 6.82 14.62
N GLN A 100 1.45 6.51 15.89
CA GLN A 100 2.77 6.58 16.52
C GLN A 100 3.68 5.45 16.03
N LEU A 101 4.99 5.73 15.96
CA LEU A 101 6.01 4.75 15.60
C LEU A 101 6.91 4.47 16.80
N TRP A 102 7.13 3.19 17.09
CA TRP A 102 8.16 2.74 18.03
C TRP A 102 9.18 1.87 17.30
N VAL A 103 10.06 2.53 16.58
CA VAL A 103 11.13 1.94 15.77
C VAL A 103 12.40 2.76 15.93
N ASP A 104 13.57 2.16 15.64
CA ASP A 104 14.87 2.82 15.84
C ASP A 104 15.07 4.03 14.92
N GLU A 105 14.56 3.99 13.68
CA GLU A 105 14.74 5.01 12.66
C GLU A 105 13.39 5.40 12.02
N PRO A 106 12.55 6.20 12.72
CA PRO A 106 11.19 6.55 12.25
C PRO A 106 11.18 7.21 10.86
N ASP A 107 12.16 8.07 10.58
CA ASP A 107 12.27 8.81 9.32
C ASP A 107 12.61 7.93 8.10
N LYS A 108 13.02 6.68 8.33
CA LYS A 108 13.36 5.71 7.28
C LYS A 108 12.24 4.71 6.99
N VAL A 109 11.17 4.71 7.79
CA VAL A 109 10.02 3.83 7.54
C VAL A 109 9.27 4.32 6.30
N GLY A 110 8.96 3.41 5.38
CA GLY A 110 8.13 3.73 4.23
C GLY A 110 6.74 4.20 4.65
N THR A 111 6.31 5.35 4.14
CA THR A 111 5.00 5.94 4.50
C THR A 111 3.84 5.04 4.06
N ASP A 112 3.99 4.29 2.98
CA ASP A 112 3.06 3.26 2.51
C ASP A 112 2.76 2.21 3.58
N ARG A 113 3.78 1.72 4.29
CA ARG A 113 3.63 0.76 5.40
C ARG A 113 2.86 1.37 6.56
N VAL A 114 3.20 2.59 6.94
CA VAL A 114 2.59 3.28 8.09
C VAL A 114 1.11 3.59 7.84
N VAL A 115 0.77 4.11 6.65
CA VAL A 115 -0.64 4.45 6.36
C VAL A 115 -1.51 3.22 6.20
N SER A 116 -1.00 2.11 5.61
CA SER A 116 -1.76 0.86 5.54
C SER A 116 -1.96 0.23 6.92
N ALA A 117 -0.93 0.29 7.78
CA ALA A 117 -1.01 -0.16 9.16
C ALA A 117 -2.05 0.64 9.97
N ALA A 118 -2.05 1.97 9.83
CA ALA A 118 -3.04 2.83 10.44
C ALA A 118 -4.47 2.52 9.98
N ALA A 119 -4.67 2.31 8.69
CA ALA A 119 -5.99 1.97 8.14
C ALA A 119 -6.51 0.62 8.63
N ALA A 120 -5.63 -0.35 8.84
CA ALA A 120 -6.00 -1.65 9.41
C ALA A 120 -6.36 -1.51 10.89
N TYR A 121 -5.56 -0.79 11.67
CA TYR A 121 -5.80 -0.56 13.08
C TYR A 121 -7.10 0.20 13.35
N GLU A 122 -7.42 1.20 12.52
CA GLU A 122 -8.66 1.99 12.62
C GLU A 122 -9.93 1.12 12.63
N VAL A 123 -9.89 -0.02 11.96
CA VAL A 123 -11.02 -0.95 11.90
C VAL A 123 -10.91 -2.06 12.93
N ALA A 124 -9.69 -2.52 13.22
CA ALA A 124 -9.45 -3.62 14.15
C ALA A 124 -9.61 -3.19 15.61
N GLU A 125 -9.26 -1.94 15.93
CA GLU A 125 -9.22 -1.37 17.29
C GLU A 125 -8.45 -2.26 18.30
N ASP A 126 -7.54 -3.11 17.79
CA ASP A 126 -6.71 -4.03 18.55
C ASP A 126 -5.43 -4.36 17.76
N ALA A 127 -4.53 -5.15 18.36
CA ALA A 127 -3.30 -5.57 17.70
C ALA A 127 -3.59 -6.20 16.32
N VAL A 128 -2.90 -5.69 15.29
CA VAL A 128 -3.12 -6.11 13.92
C VAL A 128 -1.81 -6.31 13.17
N VAL A 129 -1.74 -7.38 12.39
CA VAL A 129 -0.70 -7.61 11.38
C VAL A 129 -1.22 -7.21 10.02
N VAL A 130 -0.44 -6.40 9.32
CA VAL A 130 -0.73 -6.03 7.92
C VAL A 130 0.32 -6.63 7.02
N ALA A 131 -0.08 -7.50 6.10
CA ALA A 131 0.81 -8.04 5.09
C ALA A 131 0.46 -7.48 3.71
N ASP A 132 1.37 -6.68 3.14
CA ASP A 132 1.22 -6.11 1.79
C ASP A 132 2.02 -6.94 0.78
N PHE A 133 1.31 -7.49 -0.20
CA PHE A 133 1.86 -8.32 -1.28
C PHE A 133 2.08 -7.48 -2.54
N GLY A 134 3.10 -6.64 -2.51
CA GLY A 134 3.53 -5.79 -3.59
C GLY A 134 4.81 -6.29 -4.29
N THR A 135 5.65 -5.36 -4.71
CA THR A 135 7.00 -5.60 -5.24
C THR A 135 7.88 -6.30 -4.21
N ALA A 136 7.85 -5.84 -2.97
CA ALA A 136 8.23 -6.58 -1.78
C ALA A 136 6.97 -7.09 -1.08
N VAL A 137 7.10 -8.09 -0.22
CA VAL A 137 6.10 -8.44 0.78
C VAL A 137 6.55 -7.84 2.10
N THR A 138 5.76 -6.94 2.65
CA THR A 138 5.96 -6.42 4.00
C THR A 138 4.96 -7.07 4.96
N ILE A 139 5.37 -7.33 6.19
CA ILE A 139 4.52 -7.89 7.25
C ILE A 139 4.75 -7.01 8.46
N ASP A 140 3.81 -6.12 8.73
CA ASP A 140 3.92 -5.05 9.72
C ASP A 140 3.01 -5.31 10.91
N LEU A 141 3.46 -4.91 12.11
CA LEU A 141 2.72 -5.08 13.34
C LEU A 141 2.35 -3.73 13.94
N VAL A 142 1.08 -3.58 14.32
CA VAL A 142 0.57 -2.53 15.19
C VAL A 142 0.10 -3.20 16.48
N ASP A 143 0.49 -2.65 17.63
CA ASP A 143 0.06 -3.15 18.94
C ASP A 143 -1.40 -2.75 19.28
N GLN A 144 -1.90 -3.22 20.42
CA GLN A 144 -3.25 -2.91 20.90
C GLN A 144 -3.48 -1.44 21.24
N ASN A 145 -2.43 -0.63 21.34
CA ASN A 145 -2.51 0.81 21.62
C ASN A 145 -2.42 1.66 20.36
N GLY A 146 -2.36 1.05 19.17
CA GLY A 146 -2.21 1.74 17.91
C GLY A 146 -0.78 2.21 17.64
N VAL A 147 0.23 1.55 18.18
CA VAL A 147 1.64 1.89 17.93
C VAL A 147 2.22 0.94 16.88
N PHE A 148 2.78 1.49 15.81
CA PHE A 148 3.50 0.73 14.80
C PHE A 148 4.85 0.27 15.35
N LEU A 149 5.06 -1.02 15.46
CA LEU A 149 6.25 -1.63 16.07
C LEU A 149 7.31 -2.05 15.06
N GLY A 150 7.08 -1.80 13.76
CA GLY A 150 7.95 -2.28 12.70
C GLY A 150 7.42 -3.55 12.05
N GLY A 151 8.31 -4.30 11.40
CA GLY A 151 7.90 -5.50 10.68
C GLY A 151 9.02 -6.16 9.89
N VAL A 152 8.64 -7.04 8.98
CA VAL A 152 9.51 -7.85 8.13
C VAL A 152 9.34 -7.44 6.68
N ILE A 153 10.42 -7.44 5.91
CA ILE A 153 10.42 -7.18 4.47
C ILE A 153 11.02 -8.37 3.75
N CYS A 154 10.25 -8.97 2.85
CA CYS A 154 10.65 -10.09 2.01
C CYS A 154 10.56 -9.73 0.53
N PRO A 155 11.30 -10.39 -0.37
CA PRO A 155 11.08 -10.22 -1.80
C PRO A 155 9.70 -10.76 -2.20
N GLY A 156 8.96 -9.97 -3.02
CA GLY A 156 7.67 -10.40 -3.55
C GLY A 156 7.80 -11.51 -4.59
N PHE A 157 6.67 -12.08 -5.02
CA PHE A 157 6.63 -13.20 -5.96
C PHE A 157 7.37 -12.90 -7.27
N GLU A 158 7.16 -11.71 -7.84
CA GLU A 158 7.76 -11.34 -9.13
C GLU A 158 9.27 -11.15 -9.03
N ILE A 159 9.76 -10.47 -7.98
CA ILE A 159 11.20 -10.30 -7.74
C ILE A 159 11.86 -11.67 -7.52
N SER A 160 11.25 -12.54 -6.73
CA SER A 160 11.77 -13.87 -6.43
C SER A 160 11.88 -14.74 -7.69
N ALA A 161 10.82 -14.78 -8.51
CA ALA A 161 10.82 -15.52 -9.77
C ALA A 161 11.85 -14.96 -10.76
N LYS A 162 11.95 -13.64 -10.85
CA LYS A 162 12.94 -12.96 -11.68
C LYS A 162 14.38 -13.25 -11.20
N ALA A 163 14.63 -13.22 -9.90
CA ALA A 163 15.93 -13.51 -9.36
C ALA A 163 16.38 -14.94 -9.70
N LEU A 164 15.51 -15.95 -9.56
CA LEU A 164 15.81 -17.31 -9.97
C LEU A 164 16.18 -17.40 -11.45
N ARG A 165 15.47 -16.72 -12.34
CA ARG A 165 15.81 -16.66 -13.78
C ARG A 165 17.13 -15.97 -14.01
N ASP A 166 17.38 -14.82 -13.39
CA ASP A 166 18.51 -13.94 -13.73
C ASP A 166 19.84 -14.46 -13.16
N TYR A 167 19.80 -15.24 -12.07
CA TYR A 167 20.99 -15.77 -11.39
C TYR A 167 21.21 -17.27 -11.61
N THR A 168 20.47 -17.90 -12.54
CA THR A 168 20.68 -19.32 -12.90
C THR A 168 20.68 -19.50 -14.41
N ALA A 169 21.34 -20.58 -14.89
CA ALA A 169 21.51 -20.81 -16.33
C ALA A 169 20.24 -21.34 -17.04
N GLN A 170 19.33 -22.01 -16.32
CA GLN A 170 18.26 -22.80 -16.95
C GLN A 170 16.88 -22.58 -16.32
N LEU A 171 16.76 -21.85 -15.22
CA LEU A 171 15.46 -21.65 -14.58
C LEU A 171 14.63 -20.61 -15.35
N PRO A 172 13.40 -20.94 -15.73
CA PRO A 172 12.52 -20.02 -16.44
C PRO A 172 11.96 -18.95 -15.52
N ASN A 173 11.64 -17.77 -16.07
CA ASN A 173 10.77 -16.82 -15.37
C ASN A 173 9.33 -17.30 -15.45
N ILE A 174 8.66 -17.38 -14.31
CA ILE A 174 7.27 -17.85 -14.24
C ILE A 174 6.41 -16.85 -13.46
N LYS A 175 5.12 -16.85 -13.74
CA LYS A 175 4.14 -16.16 -12.91
C LYS A 175 3.70 -17.11 -11.80
N ILE A 176 3.78 -16.66 -10.54
CA ILE A 176 3.37 -17.45 -9.39
C ILE A 176 1.84 -17.49 -9.30
N THR A 177 1.34 -18.69 -9.08
CA THR A 177 -0.07 -18.99 -8.89
C THR A 177 -0.25 -19.99 -7.74
N LYS A 178 -1.48 -20.20 -7.28
CA LYS A 178 -1.76 -21.26 -6.31
C LYS A 178 -1.29 -22.61 -6.83
N PRO A 179 -0.42 -23.34 -6.11
CA PRO A 179 0.02 -24.67 -6.51
C PRO A 179 -1.14 -25.67 -6.58
N LYS A 180 -1.14 -26.52 -7.62
CA LYS A 180 -2.13 -27.59 -7.77
C LYS A 180 -1.80 -28.84 -6.95
N ALA A 181 -0.56 -28.96 -6.51
CA ALA A 181 -0.03 -30.08 -5.73
C ALA A 181 1.05 -29.56 -4.78
N PRO A 182 1.36 -30.27 -3.68
CA PRO A 182 2.36 -29.82 -2.70
C PRO A 182 3.81 -29.81 -3.22
N TYR A 183 4.07 -30.36 -4.39
CA TYR A 183 5.37 -30.36 -5.05
C TYR A 183 5.21 -30.31 -6.58
N GLY A 184 6.19 -29.74 -7.25
CA GLY A 184 6.24 -29.67 -8.71
C GLY A 184 6.85 -30.92 -9.34
N LYS A 185 6.30 -31.40 -10.45
CA LYS A 185 6.83 -32.52 -11.24
C LYS A 185 7.69 -32.06 -12.44
N ASN A 186 7.81 -30.77 -12.63
CA ASN A 186 8.69 -30.12 -13.60
C ASN A 186 9.28 -28.85 -12.97
N THR A 187 10.27 -28.24 -13.62
CA THR A 187 10.98 -27.08 -13.09
C THR A 187 10.07 -25.89 -12.82
N ALA A 188 9.12 -25.59 -13.70
CA ALA A 188 8.20 -24.46 -13.50
C ALA A 188 7.28 -24.67 -12.30
N ASP A 189 6.69 -25.86 -12.16
CA ASP A 189 5.86 -26.20 -11.01
C ASP A 189 6.66 -26.25 -9.70
N ALA A 190 7.91 -26.72 -9.76
CA ALA A 190 8.80 -26.75 -8.59
C ALA A 190 9.13 -25.33 -8.10
N ILE A 191 9.44 -24.40 -9.02
CA ILE A 191 9.66 -22.99 -8.68
C ILE A 191 8.36 -22.39 -8.12
N ASN A 192 7.20 -22.64 -8.75
CA ASN A 192 5.91 -22.14 -8.30
C ASN A 192 5.60 -22.60 -6.85
N CYS A 193 5.74 -23.89 -6.55
CA CYS A 193 5.55 -24.43 -5.21
C CYS A 193 6.54 -23.80 -4.21
N GLY A 194 7.82 -23.75 -4.57
CA GLY A 194 8.86 -23.21 -3.69
C GLY A 194 8.60 -21.75 -3.30
N LEU A 195 8.35 -20.88 -4.26
CA LEU A 195 8.11 -19.46 -3.99
C LEU A 195 6.78 -19.21 -3.29
N TYR A 196 5.73 -19.94 -3.66
CA TYR A 196 4.44 -19.85 -2.98
C TYR A 196 4.54 -20.21 -1.51
N TYR A 197 5.08 -21.41 -1.20
CA TYR A 197 5.19 -21.88 0.18
C TYR A 197 6.23 -21.12 0.99
N SER A 198 7.27 -20.56 0.37
CA SER A 198 8.23 -19.69 1.07
C SER A 198 7.53 -18.45 1.65
N ILE A 199 6.68 -17.80 0.86
CA ILE A 199 5.99 -16.57 1.31
C ILE A 199 4.86 -16.90 2.30
N VAL A 200 4.05 -17.92 2.03
CA VAL A 200 2.97 -18.34 2.95
C VAL A 200 3.56 -18.82 4.29
N GLY A 201 4.63 -19.61 4.23
CA GLY A 201 5.32 -20.07 5.45
C GLY A 201 5.99 -18.94 6.23
N ALA A 202 6.59 -17.97 5.53
CA ALA A 202 7.15 -16.79 6.18
C ALA A 202 6.07 -15.96 6.88
N LEU A 203 4.94 -15.71 6.21
CA LEU A 203 3.80 -15.00 6.80
C LEU A 203 3.30 -15.71 8.06
N GLN A 204 3.05 -17.02 7.97
CA GLN A 204 2.58 -17.83 9.10
C GLN A 204 3.56 -17.79 10.28
N GLU A 205 4.86 -17.97 10.01
CA GLU A 205 5.88 -17.96 11.07
C GLU A 205 6.01 -16.59 11.73
N VAL A 206 5.99 -15.52 10.95
CA VAL A 206 6.05 -14.15 11.50
C VAL A 206 4.85 -13.87 12.39
N ILE A 207 3.62 -14.18 11.94
CA ILE A 207 2.41 -14.01 12.75
C ILE A 207 2.50 -14.83 14.04
N ARG A 208 2.97 -16.07 13.96
CA ARG A 208 3.17 -16.93 15.12
C ARG A 208 4.16 -16.31 16.13
N ARG A 209 5.28 -15.74 15.65
CA ARG A 209 6.26 -15.05 16.50
C ARG A 209 5.65 -13.81 17.15
N TYR A 210 4.87 -13.04 16.41
CA TYR A 210 4.14 -11.90 16.96
C TYR A 210 3.13 -12.34 18.04
N ALA A 211 2.39 -13.43 17.78
CA ALA A 211 1.46 -13.99 18.76
C ALA A 211 2.16 -14.47 20.04
N GLU A 212 3.35 -15.04 19.95
CA GLU A 212 4.17 -15.45 21.10
C GLU A 212 4.65 -14.24 21.90
N GLU A 213 5.09 -13.17 21.25
CA GLU A 213 5.56 -11.94 21.88
C GLU A 213 4.43 -11.22 22.65
N PHE A 214 3.25 -11.15 22.06
CA PHE A 214 2.09 -10.42 22.61
C PHE A 214 1.13 -11.29 23.44
N GLY A 215 1.36 -12.60 23.49
CA GLY A 215 0.52 -13.54 24.23
C GLY A 215 -0.88 -13.78 23.66
N LYS A 216 -1.16 -13.26 22.45
CA LYS A 216 -2.41 -13.44 21.71
C LYS A 216 -2.18 -13.39 20.19
N TRP A 217 -3.06 -14.00 19.42
CA TRP A 217 -3.04 -13.89 17.97
C TRP A 217 -3.57 -12.52 17.56
N PRO A 218 -2.77 -11.71 16.80
CA PRO A 218 -3.26 -10.46 16.24
C PRO A 218 -4.21 -10.73 15.08
N GLN A 219 -5.13 -9.80 14.82
CA GLN A 219 -5.88 -9.84 13.57
C GLN A 219 -4.92 -9.71 12.38
N THR A 220 -5.15 -10.50 11.33
CA THR A 220 -4.29 -10.51 10.14
C THR A 220 -5.04 -9.96 8.94
N VAL A 221 -4.58 -8.82 8.45
CA VAL A 221 -5.09 -8.17 7.24
C VAL A 221 -4.08 -8.30 6.12
N ILE A 222 -4.51 -8.76 4.96
CA ILE A 222 -3.65 -8.78 3.77
C ILE A 222 -4.13 -7.80 2.72
N THR A 223 -3.19 -7.21 1.99
CA THR A 223 -3.41 -6.26 0.91
C THR A 223 -2.39 -6.47 -0.22
N GLY A 224 -2.43 -5.62 -1.23
CA GLY A 224 -1.52 -5.66 -2.36
C GLY A 224 -2.02 -6.46 -3.56
N SER A 225 -1.44 -6.17 -4.72
CA SER A 225 -1.89 -6.73 -6.00
C SER A 225 -1.70 -8.25 -6.10
N ALA A 226 -0.68 -8.79 -5.44
CA ALA A 226 -0.37 -10.22 -5.45
C ALA A 226 -1.06 -11.01 -4.31
N ALA A 227 -1.70 -10.36 -3.35
CA ALA A 227 -2.42 -11.00 -2.25
C ALA A 227 -3.48 -12.01 -2.73
N LYS A 228 -4.12 -11.74 -3.87
CA LYS A 228 -5.12 -12.62 -4.49
C LYS A 228 -4.64 -14.04 -4.75
N VAL A 229 -3.32 -14.24 -4.83
CA VAL A 229 -2.73 -15.57 -5.05
C VAL A 229 -2.91 -16.47 -3.83
N ILE A 230 -2.99 -15.89 -2.62
CA ILE A 230 -3.07 -16.62 -1.34
C ILE A 230 -4.41 -16.47 -0.62
N VAL A 231 -5.26 -15.54 -1.05
CA VAL A 231 -6.59 -15.35 -0.45
C VAL A 231 -7.39 -16.64 -0.48
N GLY A 232 -7.94 -17.04 0.67
CA GLY A 232 -8.75 -18.24 0.83
C GLY A 232 -7.97 -19.54 1.06
N ASP A 233 -6.63 -19.49 1.10
CA ASP A 233 -5.79 -20.68 1.32
C ASP A 233 -5.16 -20.72 2.71
N CYS A 234 -5.24 -19.63 3.47
CA CYS A 234 -4.60 -19.50 4.77
C CYS A 234 -5.65 -19.18 5.83
N GLU A 235 -5.92 -20.13 6.73
CA GLU A 235 -6.90 -19.98 7.81
C GLU A 235 -6.53 -18.87 8.84
N PHE A 236 -5.27 -18.48 8.85
CA PHE A 236 -4.76 -17.41 9.73
C PHE A 236 -4.90 -15.99 9.14
N ILE A 237 -5.54 -15.85 7.98
CA ILE A 237 -5.83 -14.54 7.37
C ILE A 237 -7.30 -14.22 7.67
N ASP A 238 -7.51 -13.15 8.46
CA ASP A 238 -8.86 -12.72 8.82
C ASP A 238 -9.53 -11.92 7.69
N ASN A 239 -8.77 -11.00 7.05
CA ASN A 239 -9.33 -10.09 6.06
C ASN A 239 -8.39 -9.85 4.87
N TYR A 240 -8.97 -9.79 3.66
CA TYR A 240 -8.33 -9.21 2.49
C TYR A 240 -8.94 -7.84 2.19
N VAL A 241 -8.12 -6.80 2.27
CA VAL A 241 -8.56 -5.43 2.00
C VAL A 241 -7.77 -4.85 0.83
N PRO A 242 -8.36 -4.74 -0.36
CA PRO A 242 -7.69 -4.13 -1.50
C PRO A 242 -7.48 -2.63 -1.26
N ASN A 243 -6.41 -2.09 -1.88
CA ASN A 243 -6.09 -0.66 -1.86
C ASN A 243 -5.91 -0.07 -0.45
N LEU A 244 -5.39 -0.86 0.51
CA LEU A 244 -5.30 -0.45 1.91
C LEU A 244 -4.42 0.80 2.08
N VAL A 245 -3.31 0.92 1.33
CA VAL A 245 -2.45 2.12 1.33
C VAL A 245 -3.26 3.36 0.94
N ILE A 246 -4.05 3.29 -0.13
CA ILE A 246 -4.89 4.40 -0.60
C ILE A 246 -5.91 4.81 0.47
N LYS A 247 -6.53 3.85 1.14
CA LYS A 247 -7.46 4.11 2.26
C LYS A 247 -6.72 4.76 3.44
N GLY A 248 -5.51 4.33 3.72
CA GLY A 248 -4.68 4.90 4.77
C GLY A 248 -4.24 6.34 4.48
N ILE A 249 -4.00 6.69 3.22
CA ILE A 249 -3.74 8.08 2.81
C ILE A 249 -4.95 8.97 3.12
N VAL A 250 -6.15 8.50 2.78
CA VAL A 250 -7.40 9.23 3.08
C VAL A 250 -7.61 9.38 4.59
N LEU A 251 -7.37 8.31 5.36
CA LEU A 251 -7.44 8.34 6.81
C LEU A 251 -6.47 9.36 7.42
N ALA A 252 -5.22 9.37 6.96
CA ALA A 252 -4.19 10.29 7.45
C ALA A 252 -4.61 11.75 7.25
N TYR A 253 -5.20 12.08 6.10
CA TYR A 253 -5.69 13.43 5.85
C TYR A 253 -6.91 13.79 6.71
N LYS A 254 -7.81 12.84 6.96
CA LYS A 254 -8.97 13.05 7.85
C LYS A 254 -8.52 13.37 9.27
N LYS A 255 -7.64 12.56 9.84
CA LYS A 255 -7.09 12.80 11.19
C LYS A 255 -6.40 14.16 11.29
N TYR A 256 -5.62 14.53 10.29
CA TYR A 256 -4.98 15.85 10.23
C TYR A 256 -5.98 17.02 10.24
N LEU A 257 -7.14 16.89 9.56
CA LEU A 257 -8.16 17.92 9.60
C LEU A 257 -8.87 17.99 10.95
N GLU A 258 -9.13 16.85 11.59
CA GLU A 258 -9.74 16.76 12.91
C GLU A 258 -8.85 17.45 13.97
N GLU A 259 -7.55 17.16 13.97
CA GLU A 259 -6.56 17.79 14.86
C GLU A 259 -6.42 19.32 14.67
N LYS A 260 -6.73 19.84 13.47
CA LYS A 260 -6.70 21.29 13.19
C LYS A 260 -7.97 22.03 13.62
N MET A 261 -9.05 21.31 13.89
CA MET A 261 -10.33 21.89 14.30
C MET A 261 -10.48 21.91 15.84
N GLU A 262 -9.66 21.15 16.55
CA GLU A 262 -9.53 21.20 18.02
C GLU A 262 -8.57 22.32 18.45
#